data_04b749f0e8a05018b8da6bd6d79a0f63
#
_entry.id   04b749f0e8a05018b8da6bd6d79a0f63
#
_cell.length_a   1.000
_cell.length_b   1.000
_cell.length_c   1.000
_cell.angle_alpha   90.00
_cell.angle_beta   90.00
_cell.angle_gamma   90.00
#
_symmetry.space_group_name_H-M   'P 1'
#
loop_
_entity.id
_entity.type
_entity.pdbx_description
1 polymer ?
#
loop_
_entity_poly.entity_id
_entity_poly.type
_entity_poly.pdbx_seq_one_letter_code
_entity_poly.pdbx_strand_id
1 'polypeptide(L)'
;MLVEDMAKEDSHHDFGKDIIPTLLNNGGNLYAWEFNGYWKDVGTIDSLWEANMDLLDTNCELDMNDSSWRIYTEDVVGLPQYIGANANINRAYITQGCVVDGEVSNSVLFTGAKVGTDAKIIDSVLMPNAVVEDGAVVTRALIAD
;
A
#
# COMPACT_ATOMS: atom_id res chain seq x y z
N MET A 1 5.03 -24.72 21.59
CA MET A 1 6.06 -24.15 20.71
C MET A 1 5.96 -22.62 20.59
N LEU A 2 4.95 -21.99 19.97
CA LEU A 2 4.88 -20.51 19.89
C LEU A 2 4.83 -19.86 21.28
N VAL A 3 4.02 -20.39 22.21
CA VAL A 3 3.93 -19.93 23.59
C VAL A 3 5.26 -20.15 24.35
N GLU A 4 5.94 -21.23 24.05
CA GLU A 4 7.27 -21.53 24.64
C GLU A 4 8.34 -20.58 24.07
N ASP A 5 8.24 -20.24 22.79
CA ASP A 5 9.14 -19.28 22.15
C ASP A 5 8.93 -17.87 22.72
N MET A 6 7.68 -17.46 22.94
CA MET A 6 7.34 -16.18 23.58
C MET A 6 7.94 -16.02 24.98
N ALA A 7 8.24 -17.12 25.67
CA ALA A 7 8.85 -17.11 27.00
C ALA A 7 10.40 -17.04 26.99
N LYS A 8 11.03 -17.06 25.79
CA LYS A 8 12.49 -17.02 25.66
C LYS A 8 12.95 -15.57 25.52
N GLU A 9 13.90 -15.16 26.35
CA GLU A 9 14.47 -13.81 26.31
C GLU A 9 15.45 -13.61 25.14
N ASP A 10 16.01 -14.68 24.58
CA ASP A 10 17.00 -14.68 23.50
C ASP A 10 16.41 -14.93 22.11
N SER A 11 15.10 -15.07 22.00
CA SER A 11 14.40 -15.21 20.73
C SER A 11 13.99 -13.86 20.15
N HIS A 12 14.11 -13.71 18.84
CA HIS A 12 13.55 -12.55 18.13
C HIS A 12 12.04 -12.72 17.86
N HIS A 13 11.48 -13.88 18.21
CA HIS A 13 10.09 -14.28 17.94
C HIS A 13 9.73 -14.27 16.46
N ASP A 14 10.72 -14.45 15.60
CA ASP A 14 10.60 -14.40 14.15
C ASP A 14 10.46 -15.81 13.58
N PHE A 15 9.51 -15.99 12.65
CA PHE A 15 9.27 -17.31 12.04
C PHE A 15 10.48 -17.82 11.26
N GLY A 16 11.15 -16.94 10.50
CA GLY A 16 12.28 -17.29 9.64
C GLY A 16 13.57 -17.49 10.40
N LYS A 17 13.82 -16.69 11.46
CA LYS A 17 15.05 -16.72 12.24
C LYS A 17 15.03 -17.74 13.36
N ASP A 18 13.93 -17.86 14.08
CA ASP A 18 13.87 -18.63 15.31
C ASP A 18 12.95 -19.85 15.22
N ILE A 19 11.71 -19.68 14.81
CA ILE A 19 10.67 -20.70 14.94
C ILE A 19 10.85 -21.84 13.95
N ILE A 20 10.97 -21.54 12.65
CA ILE A 20 11.14 -22.56 11.60
C ILE A 20 12.48 -23.29 11.74
N PRO A 21 13.62 -22.62 11.94
CA PRO A 21 14.89 -23.29 12.18
C PRO A 21 14.87 -24.17 13.43
N THR A 22 14.26 -23.72 14.52
CA THR A 22 14.11 -24.52 15.74
C THR A 22 13.29 -25.78 15.49
N LEU A 23 12.20 -25.69 14.74
CA LEU A 23 11.38 -26.86 14.37
C LEU A 23 12.16 -27.87 13.53
N LEU A 24 12.88 -27.41 12.52
CA LEU A 24 13.72 -28.25 11.66
C LEU A 24 14.80 -28.98 12.49
N ASN A 25 15.50 -28.25 13.33
CA ASN A 25 16.57 -28.83 14.17
C ASN A 25 16.05 -29.85 15.19
N ASN A 26 14.81 -29.69 15.63
CA ASN A 26 14.16 -30.63 16.56
C ASN A 26 13.46 -31.81 15.84
N GLY A 27 13.66 -31.97 14.53
CA GLY A 27 13.04 -33.04 13.73
C GLY A 27 11.54 -32.91 13.53
N GLY A 28 11.01 -31.70 13.64
CA GLY A 28 9.59 -31.41 13.36
C GLY A 28 9.25 -31.59 11.87
N ASN A 29 8.04 -32.05 11.61
CA ASN A 29 7.54 -32.16 10.25
C ASN A 29 7.09 -30.77 9.75
N LEU A 30 7.79 -30.25 8.75
CA LEU A 30 7.44 -29.03 8.05
C LEU A 30 7.01 -29.35 6.62
N TYR A 31 5.94 -28.72 6.18
CA TYR A 31 5.41 -28.86 4.82
C TYR A 31 5.37 -27.50 4.17
N ALA A 32 5.88 -27.41 2.92
CA ALA A 32 5.73 -26.24 2.09
C ALA A 32 4.46 -26.35 1.25
N TRP A 33 3.71 -25.29 1.16
CA TRP A 33 2.59 -25.15 0.25
C TRP A 33 2.85 -23.99 -0.71
N GLU A 34 2.74 -24.24 -2.01
CA GLU A 34 2.94 -23.23 -3.02
C GLU A 34 1.68 -22.38 -3.17
N PHE A 35 1.81 -21.09 -2.93
CA PHE A 35 0.73 -20.13 -3.11
C PHE A 35 0.76 -19.59 -4.55
N ASN A 36 -0.34 -19.82 -5.29
CA ASN A 36 -0.53 -19.31 -6.63
C ASN A 36 -1.50 -18.11 -6.56
N GLY A 37 -1.00 -16.92 -6.40
CA GLY A 37 -1.77 -15.69 -6.30
C GLY A 37 -0.87 -14.48 -6.08
N TYR A 38 -1.44 -13.31 -6.04
CA TYR A 38 -0.67 -12.09 -5.75
C TYR A 38 -0.10 -12.12 -4.33
N TRP A 39 1.20 -12.00 -4.23
CA TRP A 39 1.93 -11.83 -2.97
C TRP A 39 3.09 -10.85 -3.16
N LYS A 40 3.24 -9.91 -2.27
CA LYS A 40 4.34 -8.95 -2.30
C LYS A 40 4.82 -8.62 -0.90
N ASP A 41 6.14 -8.66 -0.71
CA ASP A 41 6.78 -8.19 0.53
C ASP A 41 7.01 -6.69 0.42
N VAL A 42 6.45 -5.93 1.35
CA VAL A 42 6.55 -4.46 1.40
C VAL A 42 7.50 -3.98 2.51
N GLY A 43 8.59 -4.69 2.70
CA GLY A 43 9.60 -4.38 3.72
C GLY A 43 10.48 -3.15 3.46
N THR A 44 10.37 -2.51 2.28
CA THR A 44 11.12 -1.30 1.90
C THR A 44 10.20 -0.24 1.31
N ILE A 45 10.67 1.02 1.27
CA ILE A 45 9.91 2.13 0.64
C ILE A 45 9.68 1.83 -0.85
N ASP A 46 10.69 1.30 -1.55
CA ASP A 46 10.55 0.94 -2.96
C ASP A 46 9.48 -0.13 -3.18
N SER A 47 9.48 -1.20 -2.37
CA SER A 47 8.47 -2.27 -2.48
C SER A 47 7.06 -1.80 -2.09
N LEU A 48 6.93 -0.85 -1.15
CA LEU A 48 5.66 -0.22 -0.82
C LEU A 48 5.15 0.63 -2.00
N TRP A 49 6.03 1.42 -2.61
CA TRP A 49 5.69 2.20 -3.82
C TRP A 49 5.25 1.26 -4.95
N GLU A 50 6.04 0.22 -5.25
CA GLU A 50 5.70 -0.76 -6.29
C GLU A 50 4.36 -1.45 -6.05
N ALA A 51 4.09 -1.89 -4.80
CA ALA A 51 2.82 -2.52 -4.45
C ALA A 51 1.61 -1.61 -4.70
N ASN A 52 1.77 -0.29 -4.50
CA ASN A 52 0.74 0.68 -4.85
C ASN A 52 0.60 0.89 -6.37
N MET A 53 1.71 0.85 -7.10
CA MET A 53 1.66 0.93 -8.58
C MET A 53 1.03 -0.33 -9.20
N ASP A 54 1.21 -1.51 -8.59
CA ASP A 54 0.57 -2.75 -9.02
C ASP A 54 -0.97 -2.62 -9.03
N LEU A 55 -1.56 -1.82 -8.14
CA LEU A 55 -3.01 -1.54 -8.14
C LEU A 55 -3.48 -0.86 -9.44
N LEU A 56 -2.59 -0.13 -10.10
CA LEU A 56 -2.90 0.56 -11.35
C LEU A 56 -2.65 -0.34 -12.57
N ASP A 57 -1.97 -1.48 -12.41
CA ASP A 57 -1.75 -2.42 -13.52
C ASP A 57 -3.00 -3.28 -13.74
N THR A 58 -3.60 -3.16 -14.91
CA THR A 58 -4.78 -3.95 -15.31
C THR A 58 -4.50 -5.46 -15.46
N ASN A 59 -3.22 -5.85 -15.51
CA ASN A 59 -2.82 -7.25 -15.58
C ASN A 59 -2.42 -7.81 -14.20
N CYS A 60 -2.46 -6.99 -13.15
CA CYS A 60 -2.19 -7.44 -11.79
C CYS A 60 -3.24 -8.46 -11.34
N GLU A 61 -2.79 -9.55 -10.73
CA GLU A 61 -3.68 -10.59 -10.20
C GLU A 61 -4.42 -10.16 -8.92
N LEU A 62 -4.07 -9.00 -8.35
CA LEU A 62 -4.73 -8.46 -7.16
C LEU A 62 -6.10 -7.89 -7.54
N ASP A 63 -7.17 -8.56 -7.17
CA ASP A 63 -8.53 -8.06 -7.29
C ASP A 63 -9.01 -7.43 -5.97
N MET A 64 -9.00 -6.10 -5.91
CA MET A 64 -9.52 -5.34 -4.77
C MET A 64 -11.05 -5.40 -4.64
N ASN A 65 -11.76 -5.87 -5.67
CA ASN A 65 -13.22 -5.96 -5.69
C ASN A 65 -13.75 -7.37 -5.44
N ASP A 66 -12.87 -8.33 -5.10
CA ASP A 66 -13.29 -9.69 -4.80
C ASP A 66 -14.22 -9.73 -3.57
N SER A 67 -15.51 -9.88 -3.85
CA SER A 67 -16.54 -9.96 -2.82
C SER A 67 -16.50 -11.28 -2.02
N SER A 68 -15.86 -12.31 -2.56
CA SER A 68 -15.71 -13.60 -1.89
C SER A 68 -14.63 -13.59 -0.81
N TRP A 69 -13.66 -12.67 -0.95
CA TRP A 69 -12.58 -12.44 0.02
C TRP A 69 -12.42 -10.96 0.34
N ARG A 70 -13.42 -10.44 1.01
CA ARG A 70 -13.46 -9.01 1.36
C ARG A 70 -12.37 -8.63 2.36
N ILE A 71 -11.57 -7.62 2.02
CA ILE A 71 -10.60 -7.01 2.93
C ILE A 71 -11.35 -6.01 3.82
N TYR A 72 -11.25 -6.21 5.14
CA TYR A 72 -11.85 -5.30 6.12
C TYR A 72 -10.78 -4.34 6.64
N THR A 73 -11.17 -3.08 6.77
CA THR A 73 -10.35 -2.02 7.35
C THR A 73 -11.24 -1.08 8.16
N GLU A 74 -10.65 -0.16 8.91
CA GLU A 74 -11.43 0.91 9.53
C GLU A 74 -12.03 1.82 8.46
N ASP A 75 -13.34 2.07 8.57
CA ASP A 75 -14.01 3.02 7.69
C ASP A 75 -13.66 4.45 8.15
N VAL A 76 -12.79 5.09 7.41
CA VAL A 76 -12.58 6.53 7.56
C VAL A 76 -13.76 7.23 6.90
N VAL A 77 -14.69 7.75 7.70
CA VAL A 77 -15.83 8.50 7.18
C VAL A 77 -15.33 9.85 6.66
N GLY A 78 -15.18 9.95 5.35
CA GLY A 78 -14.77 11.16 4.64
C GLY A 78 -15.86 11.64 3.68
N LEU A 79 -15.76 12.90 3.26
CA LEU A 79 -16.53 13.41 2.14
C LEU A 79 -16.13 12.68 0.84
N PRO A 80 -17.01 12.63 -0.19
CA PRO A 80 -16.56 12.24 -1.53
C PRO A 80 -15.35 13.06 -1.97
N GLN A 81 -14.51 12.48 -2.83
CA GLN A 81 -13.41 13.24 -3.44
C GLN A 81 -13.93 14.41 -4.25
N TYR A 82 -13.22 15.53 -4.21
CA TYR A 82 -13.48 16.70 -5.03
C TYR A 82 -12.43 16.82 -6.13
N ILE A 83 -12.89 16.88 -7.37
CA ILE A 83 -12.04 17.11 -8.56
C ILE A 83 -12.38 18.48 -9.11
N GLY A 84 -11.42 19.39 -9.07
CA GLY A 84 -11.56 20.77 -9.55
C GLY A 84 -11.73 20.85 -11.06
N ALA A 85 -12.26 21.98 -11.53
CA ALA A 85 -12.60 22.19 -12.94
C ALA A 85 -11.38 22.16 -13.90
N ASN A 86 -10.19 22.48 -13.38
CA ASN A 86 -8.92 22.49 -14.14
C ASN A 86 -8.07 21.25 -13.89
N ALA A 87 -8.53 20.32 -13.06
CA ALA A 87 -7.81 19.10 -12.77
C ALA A 87 -7.74 18.18 -14.01
N ASN A 88 -6.61 17.54 -14.20
CA ASN A 88 -6.41 16.55 -15.26
C ASN A 88 -6.01 15.21 -14.66
N ILE A 89 -6.89 14.22 -14.74
CA ILE A 89 -6.69 12.91 -14.14
C ILE A 89 -6.49 11.86 -15.21
N ASN A 90 -5.39 11.11 -15.12
CA ASN A 90 -5.08 10.02 -16.01
C ASN A 90 -4.56 8.81 -15.22
N ARG A 91 -5.33 7.71 -15.21
CA ARG A 91 -4.94 6.44 -14.56
C ARG A 91 -4.57 6.64 -13.09
N ALA A 92 -5.53 6.90 -12.23
CA ALA A 92 -5.29 7.12 -10.82
C ALA A 92 -6.36 6.47 -9.93
N TYR A 93 -5.93 5.96 -8.78
CA TYR A 93 -6.84 5.70 -7.66
C TYR A 93 -6.87 6.94 -6.78
N ILE A 94 -8.07 7.47 -6.57
CA ILE A 94 -8.31 8.65 -5.73
C ILE A 94 -9.37 8.27 -4.72
N THR A 95 -9.00 8.23 -3.45
CA THR A 95 -9.89 7.81 -2.38
C THR A 95 -10.73 8.97 -1.83
N GLN A 96 -11.63 8.67 -0.91
CA GLN A 96 -12.52 9.67 -0.31
C GLN A 96 -11.75 10.81 0.40
N GLY A 97 -12.34 11.99 0.44
CA GLY A 97 -11.79 13.17 1.11
C GLY A 97 -10.64 13.86 0.35
N CYS A 98 -10.20 13.31 -0.79
CA CYS A 98 -9.19 13.97 -1.60
C CYS A 98 -9.73 15.24 -2.26
N VAL A 99 -8.86 16.24 -2.40
CA VAL A 99 -9.12 17.47 -3.17
C VAL A 99 -8.05 17.59 -4.24
N VAL A 100 -8.44 17.62 -5.51
CA VAL A 100 -7.49 17.65 -6.64
C VAL A 100 -7.83 18.81 -7.57
N ASP A 101 -6.95 19.81 -7.63
CA ASP A 101 -7.04 20.96 -8.51
C ASP A 101 -5.92 20.98 -9.58
N GLY A 102 -4.98 20.02 -9.55
CA GLY A 102 -3.85 19.87 -10.45
C GLY A 102 -3.92 18.64 -11.36
N GLU A 103 -2.79 18.26 -11.90
CA GLU A 103 -2.62 17.10 -12.77
C GLU A 103 -2.19 15.86 -11.94
N VAL A 104 -2.87 14.72 -12.15
CA VAL A 104 -2.53 13.44 -11.52
C VAL A 104 -2.45 12.36 -12.58
N SER A 105 -1.30 11.73 -12.73
CA SER A 105 -1.06 10.69 -13.71
C SER A 105 -0.39 9.48 -13.07
N ASN A 106 -0.91 8.28 -13.37
CA ASN A 106 -0.38 6.99 -12.91
C ASN A 106 -0.04 6.98 -11.41
N SER A 107 -0.97 7.41 -10.56
CA SER A 107 -0.71 7.68 -9.14
C SER A 107 -1.84 7.21 -8.24
N VAL A 108 -1.51 7.00 -6.96
CA VAL A 108 -2.46 6.58 -5.93
C VAL A 108 -2.54 7.66 -4.86
N LEU A 109 -3.74 8.15 -4.60
CA LEU A 109 -4.03 9.16 -3.58
C LEU A 109 -4.88 8.56 -2.47
N PHE A 110 -4.29 8.47 -1.28
CA PHE A 110 -4.99 8.00 -0.08
C PHE A 110 -5.88 9.09 0.51
N THR A 111 -6.72 8.67 1.45
CA THR A 111 -7.77 9.50 2.08
C THR A 111 -7.27 10.86 2.53
N GLY A 112 -7.96 11.90 2.11
CA GLY A 112 -7.70 13.27 2.52
C GLY A 112 -6.51 13.94 1.84
N ALA A 113 -5.83 13.27 0.89
CA ALA A 113 -4.73 13.87 0.16
C ALA A 113 -5.18 15.09 -0.66
N LYS A 114 -4.32 16.10 -0.76
CA LYS A 114 -4.61 17.36 -1.47
C LYS A 114 -3.55 17.63 -2.54
N VAL A 115 -4.02 18.00 -3.73
CA VAL A 115 -3.19 18.41 -4.86
C VAL A 115 -3.60 19.82 -5.28
N GLY A 116 -2.70 20.77 -5.10
CA GLY A 116 -2.91 22.19 -5.39
C GLY A 116 -3.04 22.51 -6.88
N THR A 117 -3.42 23.75 -7.16
CA THR A 117 -3.57 24.26 -8.51
C THR A 117 -2.24 24.20 -9.28
N ASP A 118 -2.28 23.78 -10.54
CA ASP A 118 -1.10 23.62 -11.41
C ASP A 118 -0.03 22.65 -10.87
N ALA A 119 -0.28 21.95 -9.76
CA ALA A 119 0.61 20.90 -9.29
C ALA A 119 0.55 19.67 -10.21
N LYS A 120 1.65 18.92 -10.27
CA LYS A 120 1.76 17.70 -11.09
C LYS A 120 2.22 16.51 -10.27
N ILE A 121 1.43 15.46 -10.27
CA ILE A 121 1.72 14.20 -9.59
C ILE A 121 1.85 13.10 -10.66
N ILE A 122 3.02 12.50 -10.73
CA ILE A 122 3.34 11.49 -11.75
C ILE A 122 3.99 10.28 -11.08
N ASP A 123 3.52 9.07 -11.38
CA ASP A 123 4.08 7.81 -10.88
C ASP A 123 4.28 7.82 -9.36
N SER A 124 3.34 8.37 -8.59
CA SER A 124 3.56 8.69 -7.18
C SER A 124 2.42 8.19 -6.29
N VAL A 125 2.74 8.04 -5.01
CA VAL A 125 1.81 7.67 -3.95
C VAL A 125 1.72 8.79 -2.94
N LEU A 126 0.53 9.36 -2.76
CA LEU A 126 0.26 10.30 -1.67
C LEU A 126 -0.42 9.56 -0.53
N MET A 127 0.24 9.46 0.61
CA MET A 127 -0.27 8.83 1.82
C MET A 127 -1.42 9.65 2.44
N PRO A 128 -2.15 9.13 3.43
CA PRO A 128 -3.28 9.85 4.03
C PRO A 128 -2.91 11.26 4.47
N ASN A 129 -3.76 12.23 4.10
CA ASN A 129 -3.62 13.65 4.39
C ASN A 129 -2.39 14.37 3.80
N ALA A 130 -1.59 13.70 2.97
CA ALA A 130 -0.47 14.36 2.29
C ALA A 130 -0.94 15.56 1.47
N VAL A 131 -0.16 16.65 1.50
CA VAL A 131 -0.47 17.89 0.80
C VAL A 131 0.64 18.21 -0.19
N VAL A 132 0.24 18.42 -1.44
CA VAL A 132 1.12 18.94 -2.49
C VAL A 132 0.64 20.35 -2.85
N GLU A 133 1.48 21.32 -2.61
CA GLU A 133 1.17 22.74 -2.80
C GLU A 133 1.06 23.13 -4.29
N ASP A 134 0.51 24.33 -4.54
CA ASP A 134 0.31 24.86 -5.88
C ASP A 134 1.60 24.88 -6.70
N GLY A 135 1.53 24.42 -7.94
CA GLY A 135 2.65 24.42 -8.90
C GLY A 135 3.78 23.42 -8.58
N ALA A 136 3.70 22.66 -7.51
CA ALA A 136 4.71 21.65 -7.18
C ALA A 136 4.70 20.48 -8.15
N VAL A 137 5.86 19.88 -8.42
CA VAL A 137 6.00 18.69 -9.27
C VAL A 137 6.56 17.52 -8.46
N VAL A 138 5.79 16.46 -8.41
CA VAL A 138 6.15 15.22 -7.69
C VAL A 138 6.20 14.08 -8.70
N THR A 139 7.33 13.40 -8.80
CA THR A 139 7.52 12.28 -9.72
C THR A 139 8.18 11.12 -9.03
N ARG A 140 7.62 9.92 -9.19
CA ARG A 140 8.11 8.66 -8.62
C ARG A 140 8.48 8.78 -7.15
N ALA A 141 7.54 9.22 -6.36
CA ALA A 141 7.72 9.48 -4.93
C ALA A 141 6.59 8.87 -4.09
N LEU A 142 6.90 8.68 -2.81
CA LEU A 142 5.94 8.39 -1.77
C LEU A 142 5.96 9.57 -0.81
N ILE A 143 4.84 10.28 -0.69
CA ILE A 143 4.71 11.48 0.15
C ILE A 143 3.83 11.13 1.35
N ALA A 144 4.36 11.34 2.55
CA ALA A 144 3.60 11.26 3.81
C ALA A 144 3.11 12.66 4.23
N ASP A 145 2.28 12.71 5.28
CA ASP A 145 1.80 13.92 5.93
C ASP A 145 2.90 14.64 6.72
#